data_bb36a7bbae5f79848b059bfe5e0d6ae5
#
_entry.id   bb36a7bbae5f79848b059bfe5e0d6ae5
#
_cell.length_a   1.000
_cell.length_b   1.000
_cell.length_c   1.000
_cell.angle_alpha   90.00
_cell.angle_beta   90.00
_cell.angle_gamma   90.00
#
_symmetry.space_group_name_H-M   'P 1'
#
loop_
_entity.id
_entity.type
_entity.pdbx_description
1 polymer ?
#
loop_
_entity_poly.entity_id
_entity_poly.type
_entity_poly.pdbx_seq_one_letter_code
_entity_poly.pdbx_strand_id
1 'polypeptide(L)'
;MNNIIEDLKISRLKETNYIKPIKVNFTLNGTKKSWEAVRSHDSVSVLLYHREKDAFLLVKQFRVPVYLNDSSIKYTYELCAGLVDKEMSLEEIVCEEIDEECGYKVDIKDIKKITSFFTNVGISGARQYLYFATISQEQKIHSGGGINDEQIEVMYLPSEEAEEFIFDESKAKTPGLMFSFYWFFKNMDKLGLK
;
A
#
# COMPACT_ATOMS: atom_id res chain seq x y z
N MET A 1 -15.18 0.79 10.44
CA MET A 1 -15.90 -0.16 9.53
C MET A 1 -15.98 -1.52 10.20
N ASN A 2 -17.15 -2.16 10.24
CA ASN A 2 -17.31 -3.54 10.73
C ASN A 2 -17.47 -4.45 9.51
N ASN A 3 -16.38 -5.09 9.07
CA ASN A 3 -16.44 -6.01 7.94
C ASN A 3 -17.15 -7.31 8.35
N ILE A 4 -18.37 -7.52 7.85
CA ILE A 4 -19.12 -8.76 7.98
C ILE A 4 -18.86 -9.56 6.71
N ILE A 5 -18.16 -10.69 6.84
CA ILE A 5 -17.83 -11.59 5.72
C ILE A 5 -18.83 -12.74 5.72
N GLU A 6 -19.67 -12.80 4.68
CA GLU A 6 -20.67 -13.83 4.48
C GLU A 6 -20.35 -14.64 3.22
N ASP A 7 -20.84 -15.87 3.15
CA ASP A 7 -20.76 -16.76 1.97
C ASP A 7 -19.35 -16.97 1.37
N LEU A 8 -18.28 -16.87 2.18
CA LEU A 8 -16.92 -17.09 1.73
C LEU A 8 -16.75 -18.53 1.22
N LYS A 9 -16.38 -18.68 -0.06
CA LYS A 9 -16.15 -19.97 -0.71
C LYS A 9 -14.81 -19.97 -1.42
N ILE A 10 -14.04 -21.03 -1.24
CA ILE A 10 -12.78 -21.25 -1.95
C ILE A 10 -13.04 -22.20 -3.11
N SER A 11 -12.63 -21.83 -4.32
CA SER A 11 -12.75 -22.64 -5.51
C SER A 11 -11.45 -22.66 -6.30
N ARG A 12 -11.32 -23.65 -7.21
CA ARG A 12 -10.16 -23.66 -8.12
C ARG A 12 -10.25 -22.49 -9.10
N LEU A 13 -9.15 -21.73 -9.20
CA LEU A 13 -9.03 -20.65 -10.15
C LEU A 13 -8.93 -21.21 -11.57
N LYS A 14 -9.88 -20.85 -12.45
CA LYS A 14 -9.92 -21.27 -13.86
C LYS A 14 -9.38 -20.17 -14.78
N GLU A 15 -9.73 -18.93 -14.50
CA GLU A 15 -9.31 -17.73 -15.22
C GLU A 15 -8.75 -16.70 -14.25
N THR A 16 -7.86 -15.86 -14.71
CA THR A 16 -7.15 -14.89 -13.87
C THR A 16 -7.19 -13.49 -14.48
N ASN A 17 -7.64 -12.49 -13.71
CA ASN A 17 -7.67 -11.10 -14.12
C ASN A 17 -6.42 -10.33 -13.66
N TYR A 18 -6.01 -10.54 -12.41
CA TYR A 18 -4.96 -9.74 -11.77
C TYR A 18 -3.62 -10.46 -11.60
N ILE A 19 -3.64 -11.79 -11.54
CA ILE A 19 -2.45 -12.61 -11.28
C ILE A 19 -2.34 -13.73 -12.31
N LYS A 20 -1.09 -14.10 -12.67
CA LYS A 20 -0.84 -15.25 -13.56
C LYS A 20 0.10 -16.24 -12.85
N PRO A 21 -0.44 -17.33 -12.27
CA PRO A 21 0.38 -18.41 -11.74
C PRO A 21 1.21 -19.05 -12.84
N ILE A 22 2.50 -19.25 -12.59
CA ILE A 22 3.44 -19.85 -13.52
C ILE A 22 4.33 -20.88 -12.84
N LYS A 23 4.76 -21.90 -13.59
CA LYS A 23 5.82 -22.80 -13.21
C LYS A 23 7.04 -22.52 -14.09
N VAL A 24 8.18 -22.23 -13.45
CA VAL A 24 9.44 -21.92 -14.10
C VAL A 24 10.41 -23.09 -13.89
N ASN A 25 10.92 -23.66 -14.99
CA ASN A 25 11.99 -24.67 -14.94
C ASN A 25 13.28 -24.03 -15.44
N PHE A 26 14.37 -24.20 -14.70
CA PHE A 26 15.66 -23.58 -15.01
C PHE A 26 16.82 -24.42 -14.49
N THR A 27 18.03 -24.09 -14.91
CA THR A 27 19.26 -24.69 -14.38
C THR A 27 20.05 -23.59 -13.68
N LEU A 28 20.37 -23.83 -12.40
CA LEU A 28 21.20 -22.93 -11.61
C LEU A 28 22.46 -23.70 -11.16
N ASN A 29 23.61 -23.21 -11.58
CA ASN A 29 24.92 -23.82 -11.25
C ASN A 29 24.95 -25.31 -11.58
N GLY A 30 24.48 -25.72 -12.77
CA GLY A 30 24.41 -27.09 -13.22
C GLY A 30 23.29 -27.97 -12.65
N THR A 31 22.52 -27.44 -11.66
CA THR A 31 21.44 -28.18 -11.02
C THR A 31 20.08 -27.76 -11.60
N LYS A 32 19.30 -28.73 -12.11
CA LYS A 32 17.92 -28.49 -12.58
C LYS A 32 17.01 -28.16 -11.40
N LYS A 33 16.23 -27.10 -11.54
CA LYS A 33 15.29 -26.60 -10.53
C LYS A 33 13.95 -26.28 -11.15
N SER A 34 12.93 -26.25 -10.31
CA SER A 34 11.59 -25.78 -10.64
C SER A 34 11.11 -24.84 -9.56
N TRP A 35 10.39 -23.79 -9.96
CA TRP A 35 9.83 -22.80 -9.04
C TRP A 35 8.39 -22.47 -9.45
N GLU A 36 7.54 -22.27 -8.46
CA GLU A 36 6.18 -21.79 -8.67
C GLU A 36 6.14 -20.31 -8.30
N ALA A 37 5.61 -19.49 -9.19
CA ALA A 37 5.57 -18.04 -9.03
C ALA A 37 4.25 -17.48 -9.55
N VAL A 38 4.00 -16.21 -9.22
CA VAL A 38 2.86 -15.45 -9.70
C VAL A 38 3.37 -14.19 -10.39
N ARG A 39 2.94 -13.91 -11.61
CA ARG A 39 3.12 -12.59 -12.23
C ARG A 39 1.99 -11.68 -11.77
N SER A 40 2.33 -10.52 -11.27
CA SER A 40 1.43 -9.43 -10.88
C SER A 40 1.99 -8.10 -11.35
N HIS A 41 1.20 -7.04 -11.30
CA HIS A 41 1.65 -5.68 -11.57
C HIS A 41 2.60 -5.18 -10.48
N ASP A 42 3.46 -4.24 -10.84
CA ASP A 42 4.14 -3.37 -9.90
C ASP A 42 3.11 -2.43 -9.23
N SER A 43 3.50 -1.72 -8.18
CA SER A 43 2.62 -0.80 -7.48
C SER A 43 3.35 0.47 -7.06
N VAL A 44 2.58 1.53 -6.85
CA VAL A 44 3.02 2.73 -6.14
C VAL A 44 2.46 2.72 -4.73
N SER A 45 3.12 3.39 -3.80
CA SER A 45 2.58 3.71 -2.49
C SER A 45 3.13 5.05 -2.00
N VAL A 46 2.35 5.77 -1.19
CA VAL A 46 2.73 7.10 -0.72
C VAL A 46 2.44 7.27 0.76
N LEU A 47 3.46 7.72 1.49
CA LEU A 47 3.29 8.21 2.85
C LEU A 47 2.76 9.66 2.79
N LEU A 48 1.56 9.88 3.28
CA LEU A 48 0.95 11.20 3.39
C LEU A 48 1.07 11.72 4.82
N TYR A 49 1.61 12.94 4.97
CA TYR A 49 1.70 13.63 6.25
C TYR A 49 0.87 14.91 6.23
N HIS A 50 -0.13 14.97 7.11
CA HIS A 50 -1.03 16.11 7.26
C HIS A 50 -0.44 17.13 8.22
N ARG A 51 -0.01 18.29 7.71
CA ARG A 51 0.75 19.29 8.48
C ARG A 51 -0.02 19.82 9.69
N GLU A 52 -1.27 20.27 9.50
CA GLU A 52 -2.05 20.90 10.58
C GLU A 52 -2.52 19.90 11.65
N LYS A 53 -2.62 18.62 11.31
CA LYS A 53 -3.03 17.58 12.24
C LYS A 53 -1.84 16.89 12.92
N ASP A 54 -0.62 17.14 12.46
CA ASP A 54 0.58 16.39 12.84
C ASP A 54 0.31 14.87 12.82
N ALA A 55 -0.18 14.37 11.69
CA ALA A 55 -0.65 13.00 11.57
C ALA A 55 -0.34 12.40 10.21
N PHE A 56 -0.09 11.10 10.19
CA PHE A 56 -0.05 10.33 8.96
C PHE A 56 -1.46 9.97 8.52
N LEU A 57 -1.71 10.07 7.21
CA LEU A 57 -2.93 9.56 6.61
C LEU A 57 -2.67 8.14 6.13
N LEU A 58 -3.45 7.20 6.65
CA LEU A 58 -3.41 5.79 6.31
C LEU A 58 -4.74 5.35 5.73
N VAL A 59 -4.71 4.27 4.99
CA VAL A 59 -5.90 3.57 4.52
C VAL A 59 -6.06 2.25 5.27
N LYS A 60 -7.30 1.91 5.54
CA LYS A 60 -7.69 0.70 6.23
C LYS A 60 -8.68 -0.05 5.37
N GLN A 61 -8.35 -1.28 5.01
CA GLN A 61 -9.16 -2.05 4.08
C GLN A 61 -9.14 -3.55 4.39
N PHE A 62 -10.11 -4.27 3.84
CA PHE A 62 -10.17 -5.73 3.94
C PHE A 62 -9.27 -6.38 2.88
N ARG A 63 -8.39 -7.28 3.32
CA ARG A 63 -7.54 -8.07 2.43
C ARG A 63 -7.84 -9.56 2.58
N VAL A 64 -8.50 -10.13 1.58
CA VAL A 64 -8.85 -11.56 1.55
C VAL A 64 -7.67 -12.48 1.90
N PRO A 65 -6.45 -12.31 1.33
CA PRO A 65 -5.33 -13.20 1.66
C PRO A 65 -4.93 -13.16 3.14
N VAL A 66 -4.99 -11.98 3.76
CA VAL A 66 -4.69 -11.82 5.20
C VAL A 66 -5.77 -12.50 6.04
N TYR A 67 -7.03 -12.27 5.71
CA TYR A 67 -8.17 -12.90 6.39
C TYR A 67 -8.17 -14.42 6.27
N LEU A 68 -7.77 -14.98 5.12
CA LEU A 68 -7.65 -16.43 4.92
C LEU A 68 -6.53 -17.04 5.75
N ASN A 69 -5.48 -16.28 6.04
CA ASN A 69 -4.38 -16.70 6.91
C ASN A 69 -4.77 -16.62 8.40
N ASP A 70 -5.45 -15.53 8.78
CA ASP A 70 -5.96 -15.31 10.13
C ASP A 70 -7.30 -14.58 10.07
N SER A 71 -8.38 -15.32 10.31
CA SER A 71 -9.76 -14.81 10.23
C SER A 71 -10.15 -13.83 11.34
N SER A 72 -9.32 -13.66 12.35
CA SER A 72 -9.48 -12.61 13.37
C SER A 72 -9.14 -11.22 12.83
N ILE A 73 -8.27 -11.15 11.81
CA ILE A 73 -7.84 -9.90 11.16
C ILE A 73 -8.89 -9.48 10.12
N LYS A 74 -9.62 -8.41 10.42
CA LYS A 74 -10.70 -7.90 9.56
C LYS A 74 -10.26 -6.79 8.63
N TYR A 75 -9.11 -6.19 8.89
CA TYR A 75 -8.50 -5.15 8.04
C TYR A 75 -6.99 -5.13 8.16
N THR A 76 -6.37 -4.55 7.13
CA THR A 76 -4.97 -4.15 7.12
C THR A 76 -4.86 -2.64 7.16
N TYR A 77 -3.77 -2.15 7.74
CA TYR A 77 -3.38 -0.74 7.72
C TYR A 77 -2.27 -0.56 6.70
N GLU A 78 -2.50 0.30 5.75
CA GLU A 78 -1.63 0.46 4.59
C GLU A 78 -1.38 1.94 4.29
N LEU A 79 -0.35 2.20 3.49
CA LEU A 79 -0.21 3.48 2.80
C LEU A 79 -1.25 3.55 1.67
N CYS A 80 -1.66 4.75 1.26
CA CYS A 80 -2.35 4.96 -0.01
C CYS A 80 -1.52 4.36 -1.14
N ALA A 81 -2.11 3.52 -1.99
CA ALA A 81 -1.37 2.68 -2.93
C ALA A 81 -2.22 2.17 -4.09
N GLY A 82 -1.64 2.14 -5.29
CA GLY A 82 -2.29 1.62 -6.48
C GLY A 82 -1.40 0.79 -7.39
N LEU A 83 -2.02 0.12 -8.36
CA LEU A 83 -1.33 -0.71 -9.33
C LEU A 83 -0.75 0.13 -10.47
N VAL A 84 0.41 -0.28 -10.98
CA VAL A 84 1.01 0.26 -12.20
C VAL A 84 0.48 -0.54 -13.40
N ASP A 85 -0.75 -0.26 -13.79
CA ASP A 85 -1.46 -0.96 -14.88
C ASP A 85 -1.99 0.01 -15.97
N LYS A 86 -1.69 1.31 -15.84
CA LYS A 86 -2.08 2.39 -16.75
C LYS A 86 -0.85 2.95 -17.49
N GLU A 87 -1.06 3.51 -18.69
CA GLU A 87 -0.02 4.26 -19.43
C GLU A 87 0.13 5.69 -18.90
N MET A 88 0.59 5.81 -17.66
CA MET A 88 0.82 7.06 -16.93
C MET A 88 2.19 6.99 -16.25
N SER A 89 2.76 8.15 -15.91
CA SER A 89 3.94 8.19 -15.04
C SER A 89 3.59 7.68 -13.63
N LEU A 90 4.59 7.18 -12.91
CA LEU A 90 4.37 6.68 -11.55
C LEU A 90 3.83 7.77 -10.62
N GLU A 91 4.29 9.01 -10.80
CA GLU A 91 3.88 10.18 -10.03
C GLU A 91 2.42 10.59 -10.34
N GLU A 92 1.98 10.45 -11.60
CA GLU A 92 0.57 10.67 -11.97
C GLU A 92 -0.34 9.63 -11.32
N ILE A 93 0.06 8.35 -11.32
CA ILE A 93 -0.67 7.29 -10.62
C ILE A 93 -0.75 7.60 -9.11
N VAL A 94 0.34 8.04 -8.49
CA VAL A 94 0.34 8.44 -7.07
C VAL A 94 -0.67 9.56 -6.81
N CYS A 95 -0.73 10.59 -7.67
CA CYS A 95 -1.70 11.68 -7.50
C CYS A 95 -3.15 11.19 -7.64
N GLU A 96 -3.41 10.30 -8.60
CA GLU A 96 -4.72 9.70 -8.82
C GLU A 96 -5.16 8.89 -7.59
N GLU A 97 -4.30 8.02 -7.06
CA GLU A 97 -4.60 7.21 -5.87
C GLU A 97 -4.82 8.06 -4.60
N ILE A 98 -4.07 9.16 -4.44
CA ILE A 98 -4.30 10.11 -3.33
C ILE A 98 -5.70 10.73 -3.43
N ASP A 99 -6.14 11.07 -4.63
CA ASP A 99 -7.49 11.58 -4.87
C ASP A 99 -8.53 10.50 -4.56
N GLU A 100 -8.45 9.34 -5.20
CA GLU A 100 -9.44 8.27 -5.12
C GLU A 100 -9.57 7.66 -3.72
N GLU A 101 -8.46 7.25 -3.10
CA GLU A 101 -8.47 6.61 -1.79
C GLU A 101 -8.59 7.59 -0.64
N CYS A 102 -7.89 8.74 -0.72
CA CYS A 102 -7.73 9.65 0.40
C CYS A 102 -8.52 10.95 0.26
N GLY A 103 -8.96 11.32 -0.94
CA GLY A 103 -9.76 12.52 -1.22
C GLY A 103 -8.98 13.83 -1.12
N TYR A 104 -7.69 13.80 -1.45
CA TYR A 104 -6.83 14.98 -1.49
C TYR A 104 -6.31 15.24 -2.89
N LYS A 105 -6.25 16.50 -3.29
CA LYS A 105 -5.64 16.92 -4.54
C LYS A 105 -4.21 17.36 -4.29
N VAL A 106 -3.25 16.65 -4.87
CA VAL A 106 -1.80 16.92 -4.74
C VAL A 106 -1.21 17.15 -6.13
N ASP A 107 -0.34 18.14 -6.28
CA ASP A 107 0.38 18.36 -7.52
C ASP A 107 1.59 17.40 -7.64
N ILE A 108 1.90 16.94 -8.85
CA ILE A 108 3.04 16.04 -9.13
C ILE A 108 4.36 16.60 -8.57
N LYS A 109 4.58 17.92 -8.65
CA LYS A 109 5.79 18.58 -8.13
C LYS A 109 6.01 18.41 -6.63
N ASP A 110 4.93 18.11 -5.87
CA ASP A 110 4.96 17.95 -4.43
C ASP A 110 5.14 16.46 -4.03
N ILE A 111 5.13 15.56 -5.01
CA ILE A 111 5.39 14.13 -4.82
C ILE A 111 6.90 13.88 -4.79
N LYS A 112 7.41 13.35 -3.69
CA LYS A 112 8.81 13.03 -3.51
C LYS A 112 9.04 11.53 -3.49
N LYS A 113 9.81 11.01 -4.42
CA LYS A 113 10.23 9.61 -4.40
C LYS A 113 11.17 9.34 -3.23
N ILE A 114 10.85 8.30 -2.45
CA ILE A 114 11.69 7.82 -1.35
C ILE A 114 12.65 6.75 -1.89
N THR A 115 12.09 5.65 -2.39
CA THR A 115 12.84 4.48 -2.88
C THR A 115 11.93 3.52 -3.64
N SER A 116 12.45 2.35 -3.98
CA SER A 116 11.62 1.21 -4.42
C SER A 116 12.20 -0.08 -3.85
N PHE A 117 11.36 -1.07 -3.67
CA PHE A 117 11.73 -2.40 -3.17
C PHE A 117 10.86 -3.48 -3.80
N PHE A 118 11.29 -4.73 -3.69
CA PHE A 118 10.50 -5.87 -4.15
C PHE A 118 9.60 -6.38 -3.03
N THR A 119 8.35 -6.67 -3.38
CA THR A 119 7.39 -7.32 -2.50
C THR A 119 7.34 -8.82 -2.79
N ASN A 120 7.06 -9.64 -1.77
CA ASN A 120 6.85 -11.09 -1.91
C ASN A 120 7.89 -11.79 -2.81
N VAL A 121 9.18 -11.54 -2.55
CA VAL A 121 10.32 -11.97 -3.39
C VAL A 121 10.36 -13.46 -3.70
N GLY A 122 9.77 -14.31 -2.86
CA GLY A 122 9.67 -15.75 -3.07
C GLY A 122 8.52 -16.18 -3.98
N ILE A 123 7.57 -15.30 -4.30
CA ILE A 123 6.34 -15.65 -5.01
C ILE A 123 6.13 -14.78 -6.25
N SER A 124 6.04 -13.44 -6.10
CA SER A 124 5.72 -12.54 -7.22
C SER A 124 6.91 -11.72 -7.70
N GLY A 125 7.74 -11.23 -6.79
CA GLY A 125 8.84 -10.33 -7.12
C GLY A 125 8.35 -9.01 -7.73
N ALA A 126 7.11 -8.60 -7.49
CA ALA A 126 6.59 -7.30 -7.90
C ALA A 126 7.33 -6.18 -7.18
N ARG A 127 7.54 -5.07 -7.86
CA ARG A 127 8.20 -3.88 -7.31
C ARG A 127 7.15 -2.92 -6.76
N GLN A 128 7.43 -2.35 -5.59
CA GLN A 128 6.68 -1.23 -5.05
C GLN A 128 7.56 0.02 -5.06
N TYR A 129 7.04 1.11 -5.64
CA TYR A 129 7.67 2.42 -5.67
C TYR A 129 7.08 3.26 -4.54
N LEU A 130 7.92 3.68 -3.60
CA LEU A 130 7.52 4.40 -2.40
C LEU A 130 7.77 5.89 -2.54
N TYR A 131 6.74 6.67 -2.23
CA TYR A 131 6.72 8.12 -2.32
C TYR A 131 6.35 8.75 -0.97
N PHE A 132 6.51 10.07 -0.90
CA PHE A 132 6.11 10.92 0.20
C PHE A 132 5.46 12.18 -0.34
N ALA A 133 4.41 12.66 0.33
CA ALA A 133 3.86 13.99 0.12
C ALA A 133 3.34 14.57 1.45
N THR A 134 3.38 15.88 1.56
CA THR A 134 2.68 16.63 2.61
C THR A 134 1.33 17.08 2.09
N ILE A 135 0.32 17.01 2.95
CA ILE A 135 -1.04 17.46 2.66
C ILE A 135 -1.52 18.47 3.72
N SER A 136 -2.49 19.27 3.33
CA SER A 136 -3.14 20.26 4.18
C SER A 136 -4.67 20.14 4.07
N GLN A 137 -5.38 20.74 4.99
CA GLN A 137 -6.86 20.73 4.96
C GLN A 137 -7.44 21.40 3.71
N GLU A 138 -6.75 22.38 3.13
CA GLU A 138 -7.18 23.09 1.92
C GLU A 138 -7.18 22.19 0.68
N GLN A 139 -6.34 21.16 0.66
CA GLN A 139 -6.23 20.18 -0.44
C GLN A 139 -7.30 19.09 -0.38
N LYS A 140 -8.08 19.03 0.72
CA LYS A 140 -9.16 18.04 0.89
C LYS A 140 -10.32 18.37 -0.03
N ILE A 141 -10.67 17.50 -0.98
CA ILE A 141 -11.73 17.71 -1.97
C ILE A 141 -12.93 16.79 -1.77
N HIS A 142 -12.74 15.60 -1.20
CA HIS A 142 -13.84 14.69 -0.81
C HIS A 142 -13.39 13.74 0.32
N SER A 143 -14.24 12.80 0.70
CA SER A 143 -13.97 11.89 1.82
C SER A 143 -12.89 10.83 1.54
N GLY A 144 -12.58 10.57 0.28
CA GLY A 144 -11.86 9.37 -0.13
C GLY A 144 -12.75 8.14 -0.03
N GLY A 145 -12.14 6.97 0.01
CA GLY A 145 -12.83 5.70 0.20
C GLY A 145 -12.65 4.71 -0.94
N GLY A 146 -11.85 5.07 -1.96
CA GLY A 146 -11.64 4.29 -3.17
C GLY A 146 -12.74 4.53 -4.21
N ILE A 147 -12.66 3.82 -5.31
CA ILE A 147 -13.60 3.87 -6.44
C ILE A 147 -14.34 2.54 -6.61
N ASN A 148 -15.44 2.57 -7.34
CA ASN A 148 -16.28 1.40 -7.63
C ASN A 148 -16.73 0.66 -6.34
N ASP A 149 -16.36 -0.64 -6.22
CA ASP A 149 -16.72 -1.50 -5.10
C ASP A 149 -15.67 -1.53 -3.98
N GLU A 150 -14.67 -0.66 -4.04
CA GLU A 150 -13.67 -0.56 -2.99
C GLU A 150 -14.28 -0.04 -1.69
N GLN A 151 -13.84 -0.61 -0.59
CA GLN A 151 -14.26 -0.22 0.76
C GLN A 151 -13.03 0.15 1.56
N ILE A 152 -12.61 1.39 1.41
CA ILE A 152 -11.43 1.96 2.05
C ILE A 152 -11.89 2.95 3.12
N GLU A 153 -11.35 2.82 4.32
CA GLU A 153 -11.54 3.76 5.42
C GLU A 153 -10.26 4.57 5.61
N VAL A 154 -10.37 5.89 5.45
CA VAL A 154 -9.27 6.81 5.69
C VAL A 154 -9.13 7.06 7.19
N MET A 155 -7.92 6.92 7.73
CA MET A 155 -7.63 7.22 9.12
C MET A 155 -6.44 8.16 9.27
N TYR A 156 -6.48 8.96 10.33
CA TYR A 156 -5.34 9.80 10.74
C TYR A 156 -4.67 9.15 11.95
N LEU A 157 -3.39 8.87 11.83
CA LEU A 157 -2.55 8.39 12.93
C LEU A 157 -1.68 9.55 13.39
N PRO A 158 -1.81 10.05 14.63
CA PRO A 158 -0.93 11.07 15.19
C PRO A 158 0.55 10.65 15.03
N SER A 159 1.42 11.58 14.66
CA SER A 159 2.82 11.25 14.38
C SER A 159 3.52 10.68 15.60
N GLU A 160 3.17 11.14 16.79
CA GLU A 160 3.68 10.65 18.07
C GLU A 160 3.30 9.19 18.40
N GLU A 161 2.21 8.68 17.82
CA GLU A 161 1.76 7.30 18.02
C GLU A 161 2.39 6.31 17.01
N ALA A 162 3.10 6.80 15.98
CA ALA A 162 3.56 5.99 14.87
C ALA A 162 4.55 4.90 15.30
N GLU A 163 5.44 5.16 16.26
CA GLU A 163 6.39 4.18 16.74
C GLU A 163 5.69 3.05 17.52
N GLU A 164 4.76 3.36 18.40
CA GLU A 164 3.97 2.36 19.12
C GLU A 164 3.13 1.54 18.12
N PHE A 165 2.51 2.22 17.15
CA PHE A 165 1.68 1.59 16.12
C PHE A 165 2.43 0.52 15.31
N ILE A 166 3.68 0.76 14.90
CA ILE A 166 4.43 -0.23 14.09
C ILE A 166 4.86 -1.46 14.90
N PHE A 167 4.96 -1.36 16.22
CA PHE A 167 5.28 -2.50 17.09
C PHE A 167 4.06 -3.19 17.69
N ASP A 168 2.86 -2.61 17.52
CA ASP A 168 1.61 -3.26 17.95
C ASP A 168 1.24 -4.40 16.98
N GLU A 169 1.51 -5.65 17.37
CA GLU A 169 1.22 -6.84 16.56
C GLU A 169 -0.27 -7.08 16.33
N SER A 170 -1.15 -6.43 17.10
CA SER A 170 -2.60 -6.48 16.86
C SER A 170 -3.04 -5.70 15.60
N LYS A 171 -2.17 -4.86 15.05
CA LYS A 171 -2.39 -4.07 13.83
C LYS A 171 -1.74 -4.78 12.65
N ALA A 172 -2.53 -5.39 11.79
CA ALA A 172 -2.03 -5.94 10.53
C ALA A 172 -1.59 -4.79 9.59
N LYS A 173 -0.31 -4.71 9.31
CA LYS A 173 0.33 -3.61 8.57
C LYS A 173 1.38 -4.12 7.59
N THR A 174 1.71 -3.30 6.60
CA THR A 174 2.69 -3.66 5.57
C THR A 174 4.12 -3.22 5.94
N PRO A 175 5.16 -3.94 5.49
CA PRO A 175 6.54 -3.52 5.71
C PRO A 175 6.87 -2.13 5.14
N GLY A 176 6.26 -1.76 4.00
CA GLY A 176 6.44 -0.45 3.38
C GLY A 176 5.96 0.70 4.26
N LEU A 177 4.83 0.51 4.97
CA LEU A 177 4.33 1.47 5.96
C LEU A 177 5.32 1.62 7.11
N MET A 178 5.79 0.53 7.70
CA MET A 178 6.74 0.55 8.80
C MET A 178 8.05 1.26 8.41
N PHE A 179 8.59 0.93 7.24
CA PHE A 179 9.80 1.58 6.73
C PHE A 179 9.59 3.09 6.49
N SER A 180 8.42 3.50 5.98
CA SER A 180 8.15 4.90 5.66
C SER A 180 8.11 5.79 6.89
N PHE A 181 7.63 5.30 8.03
CA PHE A 181 7.67 6.03 9.30
C PHE A 181 9.11 6.26 9.77
N TYR A 182 9.95 5.22 9.78
CA TYR A 182 11.37 5.39 10.10
C TYR A 182 12.07 6.37 9.18
N TRP A 183 11.78 6.28 7.87
CA TRP A 183 12.33 7.22 6.89
C TRP A 183 11.89 8.65 7.20
N PHE A 184 10.61 8.87 7.52
CA PHE A 184 10.06 10.18 7.85
C PHE A 184 10.78 10.80 9.03
N PHE A 185 10.82 10.14 10.19
CA PHE A 185 11.46 10.68 11.39
C PHE A 185 12.95 10.95 11.19
N LYS A 186 13.63 10.12 10.41
CA LYS A 186 15.04 10.35 10.08
C LYS A 186 15.28 11.55 9.15
N ASN A 187 14.26 12.02 8.44
CA ASN A 187 14.39 13.08 7.46
C ASN A 187 13.55 14.35 7.77
N MET A 188 12.92 14.45 8.93
CA MET A 188 12.07 15.59 9.30
C MET A 188 12.75 16.95 9.09
N ASP A 189 14.02 17.11 9.48
CA ASP A 189 14.79 18.34 9.28
C ASP A 189 14.90 18.72 7.80
N LYS A 190 15.18 17.72 6.94
CA LYS A 190 15.31 17.92 5.48
C LYS A 190 13.98 18.21 4.81
N LEU A 191 12.88 17.83 5.45
CA LEU A 191 11.51 18.05 5.00
C LEU A 191 10.97 19.41 5.48
N GLY A 192 11.69 20.11 6.37
CA GLY A 192 11.24 21.37 6.96
C GLY A 192 10.02 21.17 7.89
N LEU A 193 9.98 20.05 8.60
CA LEU A 193 8.87 19.63 9.45
C LEU A 193 9.20 19.64 10.96
N LYS A 194 10.33 20.24 11.32
CA LYS A 194 10.70 20.57 12.71
C LYS A 194 10.52 22.02 13.01
#